data_751957b501745833c75247bb9e7e63db
#
_entry.id   751957b501745833c75247bb9e7e63db
#
_cell.length_a   1.000
_cell.length_b   1.000
_cell.length_c   1.000
_cell.angle_alpha   90.00
_cell.angle_beta   90.00
_cell.angle_gamma   90.00
#
_symmetry.space_group_name_H-M   'P 1'
#
loop_
_entity.id
_entity.type
_entity.pdbx_description
1 polymer ?
#
loop_
_entity_poly.entity_id
_entity_poly.type
_entity_poly.pdbx_seq_one_letter_code
_entity_poly.pdbx_strand_id
1 'polypeptide(L)'
;MKLGIILILSLLIRLIGLNQSLWLDEAISANVTKNYSIWEIPNNFSKSDFHPPLYYMMLDAWTNIAGDSEISLRMPSVIFSMVTIYVVYLMGGAGVAALVGFNPLLVYYSQEARMYSMVTMLLILGIYFWQKRKYFWVNLFFGLSFLTFYGSVFLPSGLSIYLLFKRKYGEIVKINIGLAAAILINMPLLKQQLVNSKMLLDQVTNWSLVLGKANLKNLGLIFIKFTSGRISFYPKYVYYLIAGLWAVFVWIKIIKINKWTIIFGLSLGVGIIFSIFTPMLQYFRFIYLIPIMALAMGGKKLVAGGFLVFSLIYVLNSNFYREDWKSLVENLGERVYMIESFGDPVKYYDEKIEVVDIRGKIEETKIAVIPYGAAIHGVNVEELLGGQGYKKSEEKNFREISLEYWEKEELL
;
A
#
# COMPACT_ATOMS: atom_id res chain seq x y z
N MET A 1 -5.95 29.77 -1.40
CA MET A 1 -6.70 29.10 -0.33
C MET A 1 -5.84 29.13 0.93
N LYS A 2 -6.41 29.45 2.08
CA LYS A 2 -5.68 29.51 3.37
C LYS A 2 -5.36 28.05 3.81
N LEU A 3 -4.24 27.85 4.52
CA LEU A 3 -3.83 26.53 5.01
C LEU A 3 -4.93 25.80 5.78
N GLY A 4 -5.61 26.51 6.71
CA GLY A 4 -6.69 25.91 7.50
C GLY A 4 -7.79 25.27 6.64
N ILE A 5 -8.21 25.92 5.55
CA ILE A 5 -9.20 25.36 4.63
C ILE A 5 -8.67 24.09 3.93
N ILE A 6 -7.39 24.09 3.53
CA ILE A 6 -6.77 22.89 2.91
C ILE A 6 -6.76 21.73 3.92
N LEU A 7 -6.34 21.98 5.15
CA LEU A 7 -6.27 20.95 6.18
C LEU A 7 -7.67 20.41 6.52
N ILE A 8 -8.66 21.26 6.70
CA ILE A 8 -10.03 20.84 7.00
C ILE A 8 -10.60 19.99 5.85
N LEU A 9 -10.53 20.47 4.61
CA LEU A 9 -11.03 19.72 3.45
C LEU A 9 -10.27 18.39 3.27
N SER A 10 -8.96 18.40 3.44
CA SER A 10 -8.14 17.18 3.34
C SER A 10 -8.49 16.17 4.43
N LEU A 11 -8.78 16.62 5.66
CA LEU A 11 -9.22 15.76 6.74
C LEU A 11 -10.62 15.19 6.46
N LEU A 12 -11.59 16.02 6.10
CA LEU A 12 -12.95 15.58 5.81
C LEU A 12 -12.99 14.50 4.72
N ILE A 13 -12.25 14.69 3.62
CA ILE A 13 -12.18 13.69 2.53
C ILE A 13 -11.61 12.36 3.06
N ARG A 14 -10.65 12.38 3.99
CA ARG A 14 -10.02 11.17 4.56
C ARG A 14 -10.88 10.44 5.57
N LEU A 15 -11.87 11.11 6.15
CA LEU A 15 -12.79 10.49 7.11
C LEU A 15 -13.99 9.82 6.44
N ILE A 16 -14.32 10.17 5.17
CA ILE A 16 -15.42 9.56 4.43
C ILE A 16 -15.06 8.09 4.09
N GLY A 17 -15.91 7.14 4.48
CA GLY A 17 -15.72 5.72 4.17
C GLY A 17 -14.62 5.04 4.98
N LEU A 18 -14.18 5.61 6.10
CA LEU A 18 -13.12 5.03 6.92
C LEU A 18 -13.55 3.72 7.61
N ASN A 19 -14.85 3.47 7.71
CA ASN A 19 -15.46 2.25 8.27
C ASN A 19 -15.71 1.14 7.24
N GLN A 20 -15.14 1.24 6.02
CA GLN A 20 -15.23 0.18 5.02
C GLN A 20 -14.58 -1.11 5.53
N SER A 21 -15.00 -2.26 4.97
CA SER A 21 -14.40 -3.56 5.26
C SER A 21 -12.87 -3.55 5.14
N LEU A 22 -12.17 -4.27 6.05
CA LEU A 22 -10.73 -4.50 5.92
C LEU A 22 -10.49 -5.50 4.78
N TRP A 23 -9.53 -5.19 3.93
CA TRP A 23 -9.05 -6.15 2.95
C TRP A 23 -7.85 -6.94 3.49
N LEU A 24 -7.37 -7.95 2.74
CA LEU A 24 -6.38 -8.93 3.19
C LEU A 24 -5.19 -8.31 3.97
N ASP A 25 -4.47 -7.35 3.39
CA ASP A 25 -3.28 -6.81 4.05
C ASP A 25 -3.60 -5.98 5.30
N GLU A 26 -4.78 -5.36 5.39
CA GLU A 26 -5.22 -4.66 6.59
C GLU A 26 -5.60 -5.65 7.69
N ALA A 27 -6.31 -6.73 7.32
CA ALA A 27 -6.67 -7.81 8.24
C ALA A 27 -5.41 -8.50 8.80
N ILE A 28 -4.39 -8.76 7.97
CA ILE A 28 -3.08 -9.23 8.46
C ILE A 28 -2.52 -8.25 9.50
N SER A 29 -2.52 -6.94 9.20
CA SER A 29 -2.01 -5.92 10.12
C SER A 29 -2.78 -5.91 11.45
N ALA A 30 -4.11 -6.07 11.41
CA ALA A 30 -4.98 -6.13 12.59
C ALA A 30 -4.74 -7.42 13.40
N ASN A 31 -4.68 -8.58 12.74
CA ASN A 31 -4.44 -9.87 13.42
C ASN A 31 -3.05 -9.92 14.08
N VAL A 32 -2.05 -9.26 13.49
CA VAL A 32 -0.72 -9.13 14.10
C VAL A 32 -0.81 -8.42 15.45
N THR A 33 -1.57 -7.32 15.56
CA THR A 33 -1.72 -6.60 16.83
C THR A 33 -2.58 -7.33 17.86
N LYS A 34 -3.41 -8.29 17.44
CA LYS A 34 -4.18 -9.17 18.35
C LYS A 34 -3.32 -10.34 18.87
N ASN A 35 -2.50 -10.93 18.01
CA ASN A 35 -1.85 -12.21 18.27
C ASN A 35 -0.41 -12.10 18.79
N TYR A 36 0.23 -10.92 18.65
CA TYR A 36 1.62 -10.70 19.02
C TYR A 36 1.78 -9.42 19.84
N SER A 37 2.52 -9.50 20.92
CA SER A 37 2.97 -8.29 21.64
C SER A 37 4.01 -7.49 20.83
N ILE A 38 4.20 -6.22 21.19
CA ILE A 38 5.16 -5.32 20.53
C ILE A 38 6.57 -5.92 20.41
N TRP A 39 7.00 -6.76 21.36
CA TRP A 39 8.32 -7.40 21.37
C TRP A 39 8.37 -8.70 20.56
N GLU A 40 7.23 -9.38 20.38
CA GLU A 40 7.12 -10.59 19.57
C GLU A 40 7.02 -10.27 18.09
N ILE A 41 6.47 -9.11 17.71
CA ILE A 41 6.38 -8.69 16.31
C ILE A 41 7.72 -8.79 15.59
N PRO A 42 8.84 -8.18 16.03
CA PRO A 42 10.11 -8.28 15.31
C PRO A 42 10.75 -9.68 15.41
N ASN A 43 10.48 -10.42 16.48
CA ASN A 43 11.16 -11.69 16.78
C ASN A 43 10.44 -12.93 16.22
N ASN A 44 9.12 -12.86 16.04
CA ASN A 44 8.29 -14.00 15.60
C ASN A 44 7.62 -13.66 14.25
N PHE A 45 6.64 -12.75 14.23
CA PHE A 45 5.87 -12.43 13.04
C PHE A 45 6.74 -11.94 11.87
N SER A 46 7.60 -10.95 12.10
CA SER A 46 8.37 -10.33 11.01
C SER A 46 9.36 -11.29 10.33
N LYS A 47 9.70 -12.42 10.97
CA LYS A 47 10.56 -13.42 10.34
C LYS A 47 9.88 -14.13 9.17
N SER A 48 8.57 -14.26 9.19
CA SER A 48 7.76 -14.86 8.12
C SER A 48 7.13 -13.83 7.16
N ASP A 49 7.09 -12.54 7.56
CA ASP A 49 6.62 -11.43 6.71
C ASP A 49 7.73 -10.90 5.79
N PHE A 50 7.37 -9.98 4.90
CA PHE A 50 8.27 -9.34 3.90
C PHE A 50 8.49 -7.85 4.18
N HIS A 51 7.94 -7.34 5.27
CA HIS A 51 8.03 -5.93 5.67
C HIS A 51 8.79 -5.77 6.98
N PRO A 52 9.49 -4.62 7.17
CA PRO A 52 10.11 -4.30 8.45
C PRO A 52 9.06 -4.14 9.56
N PRO A 53 9.42 -4.36 10.85
CA PRO A 53 8.47 -4.47 11.95
C PRO A 53 7.88 -3.15 12.45
N LEU A 54 8.51 -2.00 12.19
CA LEU A 54 8.20 -0.75 12.88
C LEU A 54 6.74 -0.30 12.73
N TYR A 55 6.15 -0.53 11.55
CA TYR A 55 4.74 -0.18 11.35
C TYR A 55 3.81 -1.01 12.23
N TYR A 56 4.01 -2.31 12.29
CA TYR A 56 3.19 -3.21 13.11
C TYR A 56 3.38 -2.92 14.61
N MET A 57 4.60 -2.64 15.07
CA MET A 57 4.86 -2.23 16.44
C MET A 57 4.15 -0.91 16.81
N MET A 58 4.15 0.07 15.91
CA MET A 58 3.42 1.32 16.08
C MET A 58 1.90 1.07 16.11
N LEU A 59 1.40 0.18 15.23
CA LEU A 59 -0.02 -0.13 15.17
C LEU A 59 -0.47 -0.88 16.44
N ASP A 60 0.33 -1.82 16.97
CA ASP A 60 0.08 -2.49 18.24
C ASP A 60 -0.01 -1.48 19.40
N ALA A 61 0.98 -0.58 19.53
CA ALA A 61 0.93 0.47 20.55
C ALA A 61 -0.30 1.37 20.42
N TRP A 62 -0.78 1.62 19.20
CA TRP A 62 -1.99 2.39 18.94
C TRP A 62 -3.26 1.62 19.32
N THR A 63 -3.40 0.35 18.91
CA THR A 63 -4.59 -0.47 19.17
C THR A 63 -4.79 -0.74 20.65
N ASN A 64 -3.71 -0.84 21.43
CA ASN A 64 -3.76 -0.94 22.91
C ASN A 64 -4.39 0.29 23.58
N ILE A 65 -4.45 1.45 22.90
CA ILE A 65 -5.04 2.69 23.44
C ILE A 65 -6.40 2.98 22.80
N ALA A 66 -6.51 2.79 21.48
CA ALA A 66 -7.65 3.25 20.67
C ALA A 66 -8.58 2.12 20.21
N GLY A 67 -8.24 0.84 20.53
CA GLY A 67 -8.96 -0.33 20.06
C GLY A 67 -8.65 -0.69 18.61
N ASP A 68 -9.26 -1.77 18.13
CA ASP A 68 -8.94 -2.43 16.85
C ASP A 68 -10.07 -2.35 15.81
N SER A 69 -11.05 -1.44 15.97
CA SER A 69 -12.08 -1.22 14.95
C SER A 69 -11.47 -0.73 13.63
N GLU A 70 -12.18 -0.92 12.51
CA GLU A 70 -11.74 -0.50 11.17
C GLU A 70 -11.33 0.98 11.13
N ILE A 71 -12.09 1.84 11.82
CA ILE A 71 -11.78 3.28 11.93
C ILE A 71 -10.49 3.49 12.73
N SER A 72 -10.37 2.81 13.88
CA SER A 72 -9.18 2.94 14.73
C SER A 72 -7.91 2.52 14.02
N LEU A 73 -7.92 1.36 13.36
CA LEU A 73 -6.77 0.83 12.63
C LEU A 73 -6.28 1.77 11.51
N ARG A 74 -7.18 2.53 10.87
CA ARG A 74 -6.86 3.46 9.78
C ARG A 74 -6.47 4.87 10.27
N MET A 75 -6.86 5.24 11.49
CA MET A 75 -6.63 6.60 12.01
C MET A 75 -5.15 7.01 12.03
N PRO A 76 -4.16 6.16 12.37
CA PRO A 76 -2.74 6.51 12.25
C PRO A 76 -2.36 6.94 10.84
N SER A 77 -2.86 6.26 9.81
CA SER A 77 -2.59 6.62 8.41
C SER A 77 -3.16 7.99 8.04
N VAL A 78 -4.36 8.34 8.55
CA VAL A 78 -4.94 9.68 8.40
C VAL A 78 -4.02 10.72 9.07
N ILE A 79 -3.60 10.49 10.32
CA ILE A 79 -2.72 11.41 11.07
C ILE A 79 -1.40 11.63 10.32
N PHE A 80 -0.72 10.56 9.87
CA PHE A 80 0.53 10.66 9.13
C PHE A 80 0.36 11.42 7.81
N SER A 81 -0.75 11.21 7.11
CA SER A 81 -1.05 11.95 5.90
C SER A 81 -1.28 13.44 6.19
N MET A 82 -1.98 13.81 7.27
CA MET A 82 -2.18 15.21 7.67
C MET A 82 -0.86 15.89 8.05
N VAL A 83 0.04 15.20 8.77
CA VAL A 83 1.39 15.70 9.05
C VAL A 83 2.16 15.93 7.75
N THR A 84 2.08 15.00 6.79
CA THR A 84 2.71 15.15 5.47
C THR A 84 2.24 16.43 4.76
N ILE A 85 0.93 16.70 4.75
CA ILE A 85 0.35 17.92 4.14
C ILE A 85 0.89 19.18 4.81
N TYR A 86 0.99 19.18 6.14
CA TYR A 86 1.53 20.32 6.89
C TYR A 86 3.03 20.55 6.59
N VAL A 87 3.82 19.48 6.55
CA VAL A 87 5.26 19.57 6.27
C VAL A 87 5.52 20.09 4.86
N VAL A 88 4.79 19.61 3.85
CA VAL A 88 4.95 20.13 2.49
C VAL A 88 4.46 21.58 2.35
N TYR A 89 3.50 22.02 3.18
CA TYR A 89 3.15 23.43 3.27
C TYR A 89 4.35 24.28 3.73
N LEU A 90 5.08 23.83 4.77
CA LEU A 90 6.29 24.52 5.25
C LEU A 90 7.42 24.57 4.19
N MET A 91 7.43 23.63 3.25
CA MET A 91 8.43 23.53 2.19
C MET A 91 8.08 24.31 0.91
N GLY A 92 6.81 24.34 0.53
CA GLY A 92 6.37 24.83 -0.77
C GLY A 92 5.09 25.67 -0.75
N GLY A 93 4.54 25.96 0.44
CA GLY A 93 3.35 26.80 0.63
C GLY A 93 2.03 26.11 0.32
N ALA A 94 0.94 26.88 0.39
CA ALA A 94 -0.44 26.40 0.32
C ALA A 94 -0.79 25.66 -0.98
N GLY A 95 -0.20 26.07 -2.11
CA GLY A 95 -0.47 25.41 -3.39
C GLY A 95 0.10 23.98 -3.45
N VAL A 96 1.27 23.74 -2.89
CA VAL A 96 1.87 22.39 -2.80
C VAL A 96 1.10 21.55 -1.78
N ALA A 97 0.71 22.12 -0.65
CA ALA A 97 -0.13 21.44 0.34
C ALA A 97 -1.47 20.99 -0.27
N ALA A 98 -2.10 21.81 -1.12
CA ALA A 98 -3.34 21.44 -1.82
C ALA A 98 -3.13 20.28 -2.80
N LEU A 99 -2.01 20.26 -3.53
CA LEU A 99 -1.66 19.14 -4.42
C LEU A 99 -1.53 17.82 -3.65
N VAL A 100 -0.88 17.83 -2.49
CA VAL A 100 -0.70 16.65 -1.65
C VAL A 100 -1.99 16.30 -0.91
N GLY A 101 -2.69 17.30 -0.37
CA GLY A 101 -3.93 17.12 0.39
C GLY A 101 -5.07 16.51 -0.42
N PHE A 102 -5.15 16.87 -1.70
CA PHE A 102 -6.20 16.42 -2.63
C PHE A 102 -5.74 15.35 -3.61
N ASN A 103 -4.49 14.86 -3.52
CA ASN A 103 -4.04 13.80 -4.41
C ASN A 103 -4.83 12.49 -4.16
N PRO A 104 -5.50 11.94 -5.19
CA PRO A 104 -6.41 10.81 -5.01
C PRO A 104 -5.74 9.52 -4.55
N LEU A 105 -4.46 9.30 -4.89
CA LEU A 105 -3.73 8.13 -4.43
C LEU A 105 -3.29 8.28 -2.96
N LEU A 106 -2.89 9.49 -2.54
CA LEU A 106 -2.56 9.75 -1.13
C LEU A 106 -3.82 9.75 -0.24
N VAL A 107 -4.97 10.19 -0.75
CA VAL A 107 -6.26 10.05 -0.06
C VAL A 107 -6.57 8.57 0.14
N TYR A 108 -6.51 7.76 -0.91
CA TYR A 108 -6.73 6.31 -0.84
C TYR A 108 -5.85 5.65 0.23
N TYR A 109 -4.51 5.81 0.16
CA TYR A 109 -3.59 5.17 1.11
C TYR A 109 -3.57 5.78 2.51
N SER A 110 -4.20 6.94 2.72
CA SER A 110 -4.47 7.46 4.06
C SER A 110 -5.65 6.78 4.76
N GLN A 111 -6.45 6.03 4.01
CA GLN A 111 -7.59 5.25 4.49
C GLN A 111 -7.29 3.75 4.55
N GLU A 112 -6.01 3.36 4.53
CA GLU A 112 -5.58 1.98 4.70
C GLU A 112 -4.74 1.82 5.98
N ALA A 113 -4.98 0.73 6.73
CA ALA A 113 -4.16 0.32 7.88
C ALA A 113 -2.86 -0.34 7.40
N ARG A 114 -2.05 0.44 6.66
CA ARG A 114 -0.77 0.00 6.06
C ARG A 114 0.30 1.09 6.19
N MET A 115 1.55 0.70 6.08
CA MET A 115 2.74 1.52 6.29
C MET A 115 2.92 2.71 5.34
N TYR A 116 2.15 2.83 4.27
CA TYR A 116 2.41 3.78 3.18
C TYR A 116 2.34 5.25 3.59
N SER A 117 1.36 5.63 4.41
CA SER A 117 1.26 7.01 4.92
C SER A 117 2.37 7.33 5.91
N MET A 118 2.75 6.38 6.78
CA MET A 118 3.84 6.53 7.73
C MET A 118 5.18 6.74 7.01
N VAL A 119 5.53 5.89 6.06
CA VAL A 119 6.79 6.02 5.32
C VAL A 119 6.85 7.32 4.52
N THR A 120 5.71 7.75 3.94
CA THR A 120 5.62 9.04 3.23
C THR A 120 5.91 10.21 4.16
N MET A 121 5.31 10.23 5.35
CA MET A 121 5.55 11.25 6.37
C MET A 121 7.02 11.27 6.80
N LEU A 122 7.59 10.11 7.14
CA LEU A 122 8.98 10.01 7.61
C LEU A 122 9.97 10.52 6.55
N LEU A 123 9.80 10.11 5.29
CA LEU A 123 10.67 10.56 4.21
C LEU A 123 10.55 12.06 3.96
N ILE A 124 9.35 12.63 4.01
CA ILE A 124 9.16 14.07 3.81
C ILE A 124 9.71 14.88 4.99
N LEU A 125 9.60 14.39 6.22
CA LEU A 125 10.27 14.97 7.38
C LEU A 125 11.80 14.95 7.19
N GLY A 126 12.36 13.83 6.74
CA GLY A 126 13.78 13.73 6.41
C GLY A 126 14.22 14.79 5.39
N ILE A 127 13.47 14.95 4.30
CA ILE A 127 13.72 15.97 3.26
C ILE A 127 13.56 17.39 3.81
N TYR A 128 12.55 17.66 4.64
CA TYR A 128 12.36 18.96 5.29
C TYR A 128 13.55 19.32 6.17
N PHE A 129 14.01 18.42 7.03
CA PHE A 129 15.15 18.64 7.89
C PHE A 129 16.49 18.71 7.13
N TRP A 130 16.62 18.00 6.00
CA TRP A 130 17.73 18.18 5.07
C TRP A 130 17.81 19.64 4.57
N GLN A 131 16.69 20.24 4.16
CA GLN A 131 16.67 21.66 3.77
C GLN A 131 17.07 22.59 4.90
N LYS A 132 16.74 22.25 6.15
CA LYS A 132 17.10 23.02 7.36
C LYS A 132 18.52 22.68 7.86
N ARG A 133 19.27 21.79 7.18
CA ARG A 133 20.60 21.29 7.58
C ARG A 133 20.65 20.68 8.99
N LYS A 134 19.54 20.14 9.49
CA LYS A 134 19.43 19.47 10.78
C LYS A 134 19.65 17.95 10.62
N TYR A 135 20.90 17.56 10.42
CA TYR A 135 21.28 16.19 10.01
C TYR A 135 20.91 15.09 11.01
N PHE A 136 20.86 15.39 12.31
CA PHE A 136 20.35 14.43 13.32
C PHE A 136 18.93 13.94 12.94
N TRP A 137 18.02 14.89 12.68
CA TRP A 137 16.64 14.56 12.31
C TRP A 137 16.54 13.89 10.95
N VAL A 138 17.41 14.24 9.99
CA VAL A 138 17.48 13.54 8.70
C VAL A 138 17.78 12.06 8.91
N ASN A 139 18.81 11.77 9.69
CA ASN A 139 19.24 10.41 10.00
C ASN A 139 18.17 9.62 10.74
N LEU A 140 17.52 10.24 11.74
CA LEU A 140 16.41 9.62 12.47
C LEU A 140 15.28 9.23 11.52
N PHE A 141 14.79 10.14 10.69
CA PHE A 141 13.65 9.90 9.84
C PHE A 141 13.96 8.96 8.66
N PHE A 142 15.14 9.04 8.05
CA PHE A 142 15.54 8.09 7.02
C PHE A 142 15.77 6.68 7.60
N GLY A 143 16.34 6.57 8.80
CA GLY A 143 16.47 5.30 9.50
C GLY A 143 15.11 4.67 9.83
N LEU A 144 14.21 5.45 10.44
CA LEU A 144 12.84 4.99 10.74
C LEU A 144 12.04 4.64 9.49
N SER A 145 12.23 5.36 8.37
CA SER A 145 11.55 5.05 7.11
C SER A 145 11.97 3.68 6.56
N PHE A 146 13.25 3.30 6.70
CA PHE A 146 13.74 1.99 6.30
C PHE A 146 13.17 0.87 7.18
N LEU A 147 13.09 1.10 8.48
CA LEU A 147 12.47 0.16 9.43
C LEU A 147 10.95 0.08 9.29
N THR A 148 10.33 0.97 8.50
CA THR A 148 8.91 0.94 8.15
C THR A 148 8.67 0.25 6.80
N PHE A 149 9.52 0.52 5.80
CA PHE A 149 9.39 0.00 4.44
C PHE A 149 10.74 0.01 3.72
N TYR A 150 11.23 -1.13 3.26
CA TYR A 150 12.54 -1.24 2.60
C TYR A 150 12.70 -0.40 1.34
N GLY A 151 11.63 -0.26 0.55
CA GLY A 151 11.62 0.60 -0.65
C GLY A 151 11.79 2.09 -0.37
N SER A 152 11.76 2.51 0.89
CA SER A 152 12.05 3.90 1.29
C SER A 152 13.47 4.33 0.94
N VAL A 153 14.41 3.39 0.80
CA VAL A 153 15.83 3.64 0.45
C VAL A 153 15.97 4.38 -0.89
N PHE A 154 15.01 4.26 -1.80
CA PHE A 154 15.13 4.87 -3.13
C PHE A 154 15.14 6.39 -3.08
N LEU A 155 14.44 7.04 -2.14
CA LEU A 155 14.44 8.50 -2.03
C LEU A 155 15.77 9.06 -1.47
N PRO A 156 16.34 8.57 -0.35
CA PRO A 156 17.67 8.93 0.09
C PRO A 156 18.76 8.65 -0.96
N SER A 157 18.64 7.54 -1.70
CA SER A 157 19.57 7.21 -2.80
C SER A 157 19.51 8.22 -3.94
N GLY A 158 18.31 8.57 -4.39
CA GLY A 158 18.12 9.61 -5.42
C GLY A 158 18.63 10.98 -4.97
N LEU A 159 18.41 11.35 -3.70
CA LEU A 159 18.99 12.55 -3.10
C LEU A 159 20.51 12.48 -3.05
N SER A 160 21.09 11.34 -2.69
CA SER A 160 22.56 11.14 -2.65
C SER A 160 23.18 11.28 -4.03
N ILE A 161 22.54 10.72 -5.07
CA ILE A 161 22.98 10.88 -6.46
C ILE A 161 22.89 12.36 -6.90
N TYR A 162 21.81 13.06 -6.53
CA TYR A 162 21.70 14.50 -6.79
C TYR A 162 22.84 15.30 -6.13
N LEU A 163 23.17 14.98 -4.87
CA LEU A 163 24.28 15.61 -4.14
C LEU A 163 25.65 15.26 -4.74
N LEU A 164 25.81 14.05 -5.28
CA LEU A 164 27.00 13.62 -6.00
C LEU A 164 27.24 14.50 -7.24
N PHE A 165 26.22 14.74 -8.06
CA PHE A 165 26.31 15.67 -9.19
C PHE A 165 26.61 17.12 -8.77
N LYS A 166 26.22 17.50 -7.55
CA LYS A 166 26.56 18.80 -6.94
C LYS A 166 27.91 18.80 -6.23
N ARG A 167 28.68 17.70 -6.27
CA ARG A 167 29.98 17.51 -5.59
C ARG A 167 29.95 17.74 -4.09
N LYS A 168 28.81 17.44 -3.45
CA LYS A 168 28.60 17.63 -2.00
C LYS A 168 28.82 16.34 -1.20
N TYR A 169 30.01 15.73 -1.35
CA TYR A 169 30.32 14.40 -0.77
C TYR A 169 30.13 14.34 0.74
N GLY A 170 30.58 15.35 1.49
CA GLY A 170 30.40 15.38 2.94
C GLY A 170 28.93 15.44 3.39
N GLU A 171 28.05 16.02 2.56
CA GLU A 171 26.61 16.06 2.82
C GLU A 171 25.98 14.68 2.60
N ILE A 172 26.43 13.91 1.60
CA ILE A 172 26.00 12.54 1.36
C ILE A 172 26.26 11.67 2.60
N VAL A 173 27.47 11.74 3.17
CA VAL A 173 27.79 11.00 4.38
C VAL A 173 26.85 11.41 5.52
N LYS A 174 26.69 12.72 5.76
CA LYS A 174 25.87 13.24 6.86
C LYS A 174 24.40 12.84 6.83
N ILE A 175 23.81 12.61 5.64
CA ILE A 175 22.39 12.25 5.52
C ILE A 175 22.12 10.75 5.55
N ASN A 176 23.15 9.91 5.42
CA ASN A 176 22.97 8.46 5.28
C ASN A 176 23.45 7.65 6.50
N ILE A 177 24.01 8.27 7.54
CA ILE A 177 24.50 7.55 8.74
C ILE A 177 23.37 6.77 9.40
N GLY A 178 22.21 7.42 9.62
CA GLY A 178 21.07 6.77 10.27
C GLY A 178 20.43 5.68 9.40
N LEU A 179 20.39 5.88 8.08
CA LEU A 179 19.95 4.86 7.14
C LEU A 179 20.89 3.65 7.17
N ALA A 180 22.20 3.88 7.13
CA ALA A 180 23.19 2.81 7.22
C ALA A 180 23.11 2.04 8.55
N ALA A 181 22.94 2.75 9.67
CA ALA A 181 22.72 2.13 10.97
C ALA A 181 21.44 1.27 10.99
N ALA A 182 20.33 1.78 10.46
CA ALA A 182 19.07 1.03 10.38
C ALA A 182 19.20 -0.23 9.50
N ILE A 183 19.92 -0.14 8.38
CA ILE A 183 20.23 -1.29 7.52
C ILE A 183 21.07 -2.33 8.29
N LEU A 184 22.11 -1.91 8.98
CA LEU A 184 23.00 -2.81 9.73
C LEU A 184 22.26 -3.52 10.87
N ILE A 185 21.49 -2.78 11.66
CA ILE A 185 20.68 -3.34 12.76
C ILE A 185 19.66 -4.35 12.24
N ASN A 186 19.02 -4.06 11.12
CA ASN A 186 17.97 -4.91 10.55
C ASN A 186 18.51 -6.00 9.60
N MET A 187 19.83 -6.06 9.39
CA MET A 187 20.44 -6.98 8.42
C MET A 187 20.11 -8.45 8.66
N PRO A 188 20.09 -8.99 9.91
CA PRO A 188 19.73 -10.40 10.12
C PRO A 188 18.29 -10.70 9.66
N LEU A 189 17.33 -9.85 10.02
CA LEU A 189 15.94 -10.00 9.62
C LEU A 189 15.78 -9.84 8.10
N LEU A 190 16.41 -8.82 7.51
CA LEU A 190 16.38 -8.58 6.07
C LEU A 190 16.88 -9.79 5.27
N LYS A 191 17.99 -10.42 5.71
CA LYS A 191 18.51 -11.64 5.06
C LYS A 191 17.49 -12.76 5.09
N GLN A 192 16.86 -13.01 6.24
CA GLN A 192 15.83 -14.05 6.37
C GLN A 192 14.62 -13.76 5.47
N GLN A 193 14.11 -12.54 5.48
CA GLN A 193 12.97 -12.13 4.65
C GLN A 193 13.29 -12.24 3.15
N LEU A 194 14.51 -11.93 2.72
CA LEU A 194 14.94 -12.12 1.32
C LEU A 194 14.97 -13.61 0.92
N VAL A 195 15.40 -14.49 1.81
CA VAL A 195 15.35 -15.95 1.56
C VAL A 195 13.91 -16.40 1.43
N ASN A 196 13.04 -16.03 2.37
CA ASN A 196 11.61 -16.38 2.35
C ASN A 196 10.91 -15.84 1.08
N SER A 197 11.22 -14.59 0.70
CA SER A 197 10.67 -13.98 -0.53
C SER A 197 11.08 -14.74 -1.79
N LYS A 198 12.32 -15.22 -1.85
CA LYS A 198 12.79 -16.05 -2.96
C LYS A 198 12.07 -17.41 -2.99
N MET A 199 11.97 -18.08 -1.84
CA MET A 199 11.24 -19.36 -1.74
C MET A 199 9.78 -19.20 -2.19
N LEU A 200 9.09 -18.13 -1.78
CA LEU A 200 7.72 -17.86 -2.18
C LEU A 200 7.59 -17.60 -3.69
N LEU A 201 8.55 -16.89 -4.28
CA LEU A 201 8.60 -16.67 -5.74
C LEU A 201 8.76 -17.97 -6.53
N ASP A 202 9.46 -18.96 -5.96
CA ASP A 202 9.66 -20.28 -6.58
C ASP A 202 8.45 -21.21 -6.36
N GLN A 203 7.73 -21.07 -5.25
CA GLN A 203 6.60 -21.93 -4.88
C GLN A 203 5.24 -21.46 -5.40
N VAL A 204 5.00 -20.14 -5.49
CA VAL A 204 3.71 -19.57 -5.88
C VAL A 204 3.78 -19.08 -7.32
N THR A 205 3.07 -19.77 -8.21
CA THR A 205 3.16 -19.63 -9.68
C THR A 205 3.08 -18.19 -10.19
N ASN A 206 2.13 -17.40 -9.68
CA ASN A 206 1.85 -16.04 -10.16
C ASN A 206 2.26 -14.94 -9.18
N TRP A 207 3.04 -15.24 -8.14
CA TRP A 207 3.44 -14.27 -7.11
C TRP A 207 4.21 -13.07 -7.68
N SER A 208 5.05 -13.31 -8.68
CA SER A 208 5.81 -12.24 -9.34
C SER A 208 4.94 -11.17 -10.02
N LEU A 209 3.70 -11.54 -10.44
CA LEU A 209 2.73 -10.59 -11.02
C LEU A 209 2.15 -9.68 -9.94
N VAL A 210 1.89 -10.23 -8.74
CA VAL A 210 1.41 -9.48 -7.56
C VAL A 210 2.50 -8.50 -7.09
N LEU A 211 3.74 -8.95 -7.00
CA LEU A 211 4.86 -8.12 -6.58
C LEU A 211 5.20 -6.99 -7.57
N GLY A 212 4.89 -7.15 -8.85
CA GLY A 212 5.11 -6.16 -9.90
C GLY A 212 6.43 -6.31 -10.64
N LYS A 213 6.40 -7.09 -11.72
CA LYS A 213 7.52 -7.20 -12.66
C LYS A 213 7.84 -5.85 -13.29
N ALA A 214 9.13 -5.58 -13.55
CA ALA A 214 9.57 -4.42 -14.31
C ALA A 214 9.14 -4.56 -15.77
N ASN A 215 8.07 -3.87 -16.16
CA ASN A 215 7.55 -3.80 -17.52
C ASN A 215 6.93 -2.43 -17.81
N LEU A 216 6.69 -2.13 -19.08
CA LEU A 216 6.14 -0.85 -19.52
C LEU A 216 4.75 -0.56 -18.96
N LYS A 217 3.91 -1.61 -18.76
CA LYS A 217 2.58 -1.47 -18.17
C LYS A 217 2.68 -0.95 -16.74
N ASN A 218 3.48 -1.59 -15.89
CA ASN A 218 3.65 -1.20 -14.49
C ASN A 218 4.31 0.18 -14.37
N LEU A 219 5.27 0.50 -15.25
CA LEU A 219 5.85 1.84 -15.34
C LEU A 219 4.79 2.87 -15.71
N GLY A 220 4.00 2.64 -16.74
CA GLY A 220 2.90 3.53 -17.17
C GLY A 220 1.85 3.72 -16.07
N LEU A 221 1.55 2.65 -15.31
CA LEU A 221 0.62 2.72 -14.20
C LEU A 221 1.10 3.64 -13.07
N ILE A 222 2.41 3.78 -12.81
CA ILE A 222 2.93 4.77 -11.86
C ILE A 222 2.47 6.17 -12.26
N PHE A 223 2.69 6.55 -13.52
CA PHE A 223 2.35 7.89 -14.02
C PHE A 223 0.83 8.15 -14.01
N ILE A 224 0.01 7.17 -14.39
CA ILE A 224 -1.45 7.29 -14.38
C ILE A 224 -1.98 7.34 -12.95
N LYS A 225 -1.58 6.38 -12.10
CA LYS A 225 -2.13 6.25 -10.74
C LYS A 225 -1.69 7.37 -9.80
N PHE A 226 -0.52 7.96 -9.99
CA PHE A 226 -0.09 9.15 -9.24
C PHE A 226 -1.00 10.36 -9.47
N THR A 227 -1.73 10.38 -10.57
CA THR A 227 -2.57 11.51 -10.96
C THR A 227 -4.08 11.24 -10.86
N SER A 228 -4.53 10.01 -11.11
CA SER A 228 -5.95 9.62 -11.09
C SER A 228 -6.35 8.76 -9.88
N GLY A 229 -5.37 8.35 -9.05
CA GLY A 229 -5.64 7.45 -7.92
C GLY A 229 -6.00 6.03 -8.35
N ARG A 230 -6.74 5.33 -7.49
CA ARG A 230 -7.09 3.92 -7.70
C ARG A 230 -8.41 3.71 -8.44
N ILE A 231 -9.15 4.77 -8.73
CA ILE A 231 -10.40 4.65 -9.48
C ILE A 231 -10.19 3.94 -10.82
N SER A 232 -11.20 3.19 -11.24
CA SER A 232 -11.24 2.50 -12.53
C SER A 232 -12.69 2.20 -12.86
N PHE A 233 -13.10 2.35 -14.13
CA PHE A 233 -14.47 2.08 -14.57
C PHE A 233 -14.47 1.39 -15.94
N TYR A 234 -15.62 0.83 -16.29
CA TYR A 234 -15.85 0.22 -17.59
C TYR A 234 -16.58 1.20 -18.52
N PRO A 235 -16.32 1.11 -19.83
CA PRO A 235 -15.31 0.24 -20.47
C PRO A 235 -13.87 0.75 -20.23
N LYS A 236 -12.94 -0.19 -20.05
CA LYS A 236 -11.56 0.11 -19.65
C LYS A 236 -10.81 1.05 -20.61
N TYR A 237 -11.10 1.00 -21.92
CA TYR A 237 -10.46 1.89 -22.89
C TYR A 237 -10.84 3.37 -22.65
N VAL A 238 -12.10 3.65 -22.27
CA VAL A 238 -12.54 5.02 -21.93
C VAL A 238 -11.83 5.50 -20.67
N TYR A 239 -11.73 4.64 -19.66
CA TYR A 239 -10.98 4.95 -18.46
C TYR A 239 -9.51 5.31 -18.77
N TYR A 240 -8.81 4.48 -19.54
CA TYR A 240 -7.41 4.74 -19.89
C TYR A 240 -7.23 5.99 -20.75
N LEU A 241 -8.18 6.30 -21.63
CA LEU A 241 -8.15 7.52 -22.40
C LEU A 241 -8.25 8.77 -21.49
N ILE A 242 -9.26 8.82 -20.62
CA ILE A 242 -9.48 9.96 -19.72
C ILE A 242 -8.32 10.09 -18.72
N ALA A 243 -7.95 9.01 -18.04
CA ALA A 243 -6.88 9.01 -17.06
C ALA A 243 -5.51 9.27 -17.71
N GLY A 244 -5.29 8.79 -18.92
CA GLY A 244 -4.08 9.04 -19.70
C GLY A 244 -3.95 10.50 -20.13
N LEU A 245 -4.99 11.11 -20.69
CA LEU A 245 -5.00 12.54 -21.05
C LEU A 245 -4.79 13.42 -19.82
N TRP A 246 -5.46 13.07 -18.70
CA TRP A 246 -5.25 13.77 -17.43
C TRP A 246 -3.80 13.62 -16.93
N ALA A 247 -3.25 12.43 -16.98
CA ALA A 247 -1.86 12.19 -16.59
C ALA A 247 -0.89 13.03 -17.45
N VAL A 248 -1.03 12.99 -18.78
CA VAL A 248 -0.22 13.83 -19.70
C VAL A 248 -0.33 15.31 -19.33
N PHE A 249 -1.56 15.82 -19.11
CA PHE A 249 -1.76 17.20 -18.68
C PHE A 249 -1.01 17.54 -17.39
N VAL A 250 -1.09 16.67 -16.38
CA VAL A 250 -0.39 16.86 -15.09
C VAL A 250 1.12 16.82 -15.27
N TRP A 251 1.64 15.80 -15.98
CA TRP A 251 3.08 15.62 -16.14
C TRP A 251 3.75 16.71 -16.95
N ILE A 252 3.08 17.30 -17.95
CA ILE A 252 3.56 18.48 -18.66
C ILE A 252 3.84 19.67 -17.71
N LYS A 253 3.12 19.77 -16.57
CA LYS A 253 3.36 20.86 -15.59
C LYS A 253 4.66 20.68 -14.79
N ILE A 254 5.31 19.50 -14.87
CA ILE A 254 6.59 19.18 -14.20
C ILE A 254 7.79 19.46 -15.11
N ILE A 255 7.59 19.80 -16.38
CA ILE A 255 8.67 19.97 -17.39
C ILE A 255 9.72 21.03 -16.99
N LYS A 256 9.40 21.97 -16.09
CA LYS A 256 10.43 22.87 -15.55
C LYS A 256 11.41 22.09 -14.69
N ILE A 257 12.60 21.87 -15.22
CA ILE A 257 13.68 21.17 -14.51
C ILE A 257 14.11 22.01 -13.30
N ASN A 258 13.82 21.48 -12.11
CA ASN A 258 14.26 22.03 -10.83
C ASN A 258 14.84 20.90 -9.96
N LYS A 259 15.38 21.24 -8.79
CA LYS A 259 15.98 20.24 -7.88
C LYS A 259 15.05 19.09 -7.54
N TRP A 260 13.74 19.36 -7.39
CA TRP A 260 12.75 18.37 -7.02
C TRP A 260 12.41 17.42 -8.17
N THR A 261 12.36 17.94 -9.40
CA THR A 261 12.19 17.13 -10.62
C THR A 261 13.36 16.15 -10.77
N ILE A 262 14.59 16.62 -10.50
CA ILE A 262 15.80 15.79 -10.59
C ILE A 262 15.77 14.71 -9.48
N ILE A 263 15.51 15.10 -8.22
CA ILE A 263 15.44 14.15 -7.09
C ILE A 263 14.33 13.11 -7.34
N PHE A 264 13.15 13.53 -7.81
CA PHE A 264 12.06 12.63 -8.18
C PHE A 264 12.51 11.60 -9.23
N GLY A 265 13.08 12.09 -10.34
CA GLY A 265 13.52 11.23 -11.45
C GLY A 265 14.63 10.27 -11.04
N LEU A 266 15.61 10.71 -10.27
CA LEU A 266 16.70 9.87 -9.77
C LEU A 266 16.16 8.80 -8.79
N SER A 267 15.27 9.18 -7.88
CA SER A 267 14.68 8.24 -6.91
C SER A 267 13.83 7.16 -7.60
N LEU A 268 13.01 7.57 -8.56
CA LEU A 268 12.21 6.64 -9.36
C LEU A 268 13.13 5.75 -10.23
N GLY A 269 14.17 6.33 -10.83
CA GLY A 269 15.16 5.61 -11.64
C GLY A 269 15.89 4.52 -10.86
N VAL A 270 16.34 4.81 -9.63
CA VAL A 270 16.93 3.80 -8.73
C VAL A 270 15.93 2.68 -8.46
N GLY A 271 14.66 3.01 -8.14
CA GLY A 271 13.63 2.03 -7.91
C GLY A 271 13.31 1.15 -9.12
N ILE A 272 13.31 1.74 -10.34
CA ILE A 272 13.11 0.99 -11.60
C ILE A 272 14.27 0.02 -11.82
N ILE A 273 15.52 0.50 -11.69
CA ILE A 273 16.72 -0.33 -11.86
C ILE A 273 16.70 -1.49 -10.86
N PHE A 274 16.38 -1.23 -9.60
CA PHE A 274 16.25 -2.27 -8.58
C PHE A 274 15.15 -3.29 -8.94
N SER A 275 14.04 -2.81 -9.49
CA SER A 275 12.89 -3.65 -9.87
C SER A 275 13.18 -4.58 -11.06
N ILE A 276 14.27 -4.39 -11.80
CA ILE A 276 14.72 -5.35 -12.82
C ILE A 276 15.21 -6.65 -12.18
N PHE A 277 15.85 -6.55 -11.02
CA PHE A 277 16.41 -7.70 -10.30
C PHE A 277 15.44 -8.32 -9.28
N THR A 278 14.57 -7.49 -8.70
CA THR A 278 13.58 -7.93 -7.71
C THR A 278 12.23 -7.32 -8.06
N PRO A 279 11.16 -8.12 -8.29
CA PRO A 279 9.87 -7.60 -8.76
C PRO A 279 9.23 -6.69 -7.70
N MET A 280 9.40 -5.37 -7.86
CA MET A 280 8.90 -4.34 -6.94
C MET A 280 8.22 -3.15 -7.65
N LEU A 281 8.06 -3.19 -8.98
CA LEU A 281 7.54 -2.07 -9.75
C LEU A 281 6.00 -2.00 -9.68
N GLN A 282 5.49 -1.61 -8.51
CA GLN A 282 4.08 -1.30 -8.29
C GLN A 282 3.94 0.17 -7.89
N TYR A 283 2.93 0.86 -8.43
CA TYR A 283 2.72 2.30 -8.22
C TYR A 283 2.63 2.70 -6.74
N PHE A 284 2.01 1.86 -5.91
CA PHE A 284 1.82 2.15 -4.49
C PHE A 284 3.12 2.10 -3.68
N ARG A 285 4.13 1.39 -4.13
CA ARG A 285 5.43 1.33 -3.48
C ARG A 285 6.25 2.60 -3.63
N PHE A 286 5.83 3.52 -4.49
CA PHE A 286 6.50 4.79 -4.79
C PHE A 286 5.65 6.02 -4.39
N ILE A 287 4.54 5.86 -3.65
CA ILE A 287 3.62 6.97 -3.34
C ILE A 287 4.30 8.10 -2.56
N TYR A 288 5.34 7.81 -1.79
CA TYR A 288 6.16 8.81 -1.09
C TYR A 288 6.89 9.78 -2.03
N LEU A 289 6.93 9.49 -3.33
CA LEU A 289 7.43 10.42 -4.34
C LEU A 289 6.38 11.47 -4.76
N ILE A 290 5.09 11.26 -4.46
CA ILE A 290 4.04 12.22 -4.83
C ILE A 290 4.24 13.59 -4.16
N PRO A 291 4.61 13.72 -2.88
CA PRO A 291 4.96 15.01 -2.30
C PRO A 291 6.17 15.69 -2.98
N ILE A 292 7.16 14.92 -3.44
CA ILE A 292 8.30 15.45 -4.20
C ILE A 292 7.84 15.95 -5.58
N MET A 293 6.94 15.19 -6.25
CA MET A 293 6.27 15.60 -7.49
C MET A 293 5.50 16.93 -7.28
N ALA A 294 4.77 17.07 -6.19
CA ALA A 294 4.02 18.29 -5.87
C ALA A 294 4.96 19.50 -5.65
N LEU A 295 6.09 19.30 -4.98
CA LEU A 295 7.14 20.32 -4.82
C LEU A 295 7.76 20.71 -6.18
N ALA A 296 7.93 19.76 -7.08
CA ALA A 296 8.44 20.02 -8.43
C ALA A 296 7.47 20.89 -9.24
N MET A 297 6.16 20.66 -9.10
CA MET A 297 5.10 21.45 -9.77
C MET A 297 4.95 22.87 -9.23
N GLY A 298 5.27 23.10 -7.95
CA GLY A 298 5.15 24.43 -7.33
C GLY A 298 3.72 24.96 -7.20
N GLY A 299 2.76 24.12 -6.89
CA GLY A 299 1.41 24.56 -6.49
C GLY A 299 0.48 24.97 -7.60
N LYS A 300 0.15 24.10 -8.55
CA LYS A 300 -0.75 24.34 -9.69
C LYS A 300 -2.22 24.17 -9.27
N LYS A 301 -2.97 25.28 -9.14
CA LYS A 301 -4.38 25.29 -8.68
C LYS A 301 -5.29 24.38 -9.50
N LEU A 302 -5.16 24.38 -10.83
CA LEU A 302 -6.00 23.56 -11.72
C LEU A 302 -5.74 22.06 -11.50
N VAL A 303 -4.47 21.66 -11.28
CA VAL A 303 -4.12 20.27 -10.95
C VAL A 303 -4.69 19.88 -9.58
N ALA A 304 -4.59 20.77 -8.58
CA ALA A 304 -5.18 20.52 -7.26
C ALA A 304 -6.72 20.37 -7.33
N GLY A 305 -7.38 21.16 -8.17
CA GLY A 305 -8.82 21.01 -8.43
C GLY A 305 -9.17 19.67 -9.07
N GLY A 306 -8.43 19.23 -10.08
CA GLY A 306 -8.61 17.92 -10.69
C GLY A 306 -8.35 16.77 -9.70
N PHE A 307 -7.29 16.85 -8.88
CA PHE A 307 -7.03 15.89 -7.81
C PHE A 307 -8.19 15.80 -6.81
N LEU A 308 -8.77 16.95 -6.43
CA LEU A 308 -9.96 16.99 -5.58
C LEU A 308 -11.14 16.25 -6.22
N VAL A 309 -11.41 16.47 -7.51
CA VAL A 309 -12.49 15.79 -8.24
C VAL A 309 -12.27 14.26 -8.22
N PHE A 310 -11.07 13.78 -8.57
CA PHE A 310 -10.77 12.34 -8.53
C PHE A 310 -10.88 11.75 -7.11
N SER A 311 -10.46 12.51 -6.08
CA SER A 311 -10.62 12.10 -4.69
C SER A 311 -12.07 12.00 -4.27
N LEU A 312 -12.92 12.98 -4.65
CA LEU A 312 -14.35 12.96 -4.35
C LEU A 312 -15.06 11.80 -5.08
N ILE A 313 -14.71 11.54 -6.34
CA ILE A 313 -15.22 10.36 -7.08
C ILE A 313 -14.91 9.08 -6.32
N TYR A 314 -13.68 8.94 -5.79
CA TYR A 314 -13.29 7.76 -5.01
C TYR A 314 -14.09 7.64 -3.71
N VAL A 315 -14.09 8.67 -2.86
CA VAL A 315 -14.66 8.55 -1.50
C VAL A 315 -16.19 8.54 -1.48
N LEU A 316 -16.86 9.08 -2.52
CA LEU A 316 -18.32 9.13 -2.60
C LEU A 316 -18.92 7.91 -3.34
N ASN A 317 -18.11 7.03 -3.91
CA ASN A 317 -18.59 5.84 -4.62
C ASN A 317 -17.96 4.58 -4.05
N SER A 318 -18.73 3.83 -3.29
CA SER A 318 -18.32 2.59 -2.63
C SER A 318 -17.86 1.49 -3.62
N ASN A 319 -18.21 1.57 -4.91
CA ASN A 319 -17.70 0.63 -5.91
C ASN A 319 -16.17 0.71 -6.13
N PHE A 320 -15.52 1.78 -5.65
CA PHE A 320 -14.05 1.91 -5.69
C PHE A 320 -13.36 1.46 -4.40
N TYR A 321 -14.12 1.05 -3.38
CA TYR A 321 -13.58 0.49 -2.15
C TYR A 321 -13.04 -0.92 -2.38
N ARG A 322 -12.34 -1.46 -1.39
CA ARG A 322 -11.81 -2.82 -1.38
C ARG A 322 -12.91 -3.86 -1.22
N GLU A 323 -12.53 -5.09 -1.25
CA GLU A 323 -13.36 -6.28 -1.07
C GLU A 323 -14.24 -6.17 0.18
N ASP A 324 -15.51 -6.56 0.10
CA ASP A 324 -16.44 -6.51 1.23
C ASP A 324 -16.44 -7.82 2.02
N TRP A 325 -15.34 -8.05 2.73
CA TRP A 325 -15.18 -9.21 3.59
C TRP A 325 -16.16 -9.24 4.74
N LYS A 326 -16.52 -8.08 5.31
CA LYS A 326 -17.45 -8.01 6.43
C LYS A 326 -18.80 -8.61 6.08
N SER A 327 -19.41 -8.15 5.00
CA SER A 327 -20.69 -8.69 4.53
C SER A 327 -20.58 -10.15 4.07
N LEU A 328 -19.43 -10.57 3.52
CA LEU A 328 -19.22 -11.95 3.13
C LEU A 328 -19.18 -12.86 4.38
N VAL A 329 -18.42 -12.49 5.41
CA VAL A 329 -18.24 -13.31 6.63
C VAL A 329 -19.55 -13.48 7.38
N GLU A 330 -20.43 -12.47 7.40
CA GLU A 330 -21.78 -12.56 7.98
C GLU A 330 -22.65 -13.64 7.29
N ASN A 331 -22.28 -14.12 6.10
CA ASN A 331 -22.98 -15.17 5.36
C ASN A 331 -22.29 -16.55 5.45
N LEU A 332 -21.18 -16.68 6.18
CA LEU A 332 -20.48 -17.94 6.37
C LEU A 332 -21.11 -18.79 7.49
N GLY A 333 -20.93 -20.11 7.38
CA GLY A 333 -21.15 -21.05 8.45
C GLY A 333 -19.90 -21.24 9.32
N GLU A 334 -19.78 -22.40 9.96
CA GLU A 334 -18.67 -22.71 10.87
C GLU A 334 -17.33 -22.97 10.14
N ARG A 335 -17.38 -23.31 8.83
CA ARG A 335 -16.20 -23.69 8.04
C ARG A 335 -16.26 -23.12 6.63
N VAL A 336 -15.08 -22.70 6.11
CA VAL A 336 -14.92 -22.22 4.74
C VAL A 336 -13.64 -22.76 4.09
N TYR A 337 -13.72 -23.11 2.82
CA TYR A 337 -12.60 -23.57 2.01
C TYR A 337 -12.05 -22.43 1.15
N MET A 338 -10.76 -22.17 1.25
CA MET A 338 -10.05 -21.15 0.48
C MET A 338 -8.53 -21.41 0.51
N ILE A 339 -7.75 -20.59 -0.15
CA ILE A 339 -6.30 -20.59 0.10
C ILE A 339 -6.06 -20.07 1.52
N GLU A 340 -5.58 -20.92 2.41
CA GLU A 340 -5.47 -20.64 3.84
C GLU A 340 -4.67 -19.36 4.15
N SER A 341 -3.61 -19.08 3.40
CA SER A 341 -2.78 -17.87 3.57
C SER A 341 -3.52 -16.56 3.29
N PHE A 342 -4.72 -16.59 2.76
CA PHE A 342 -5.60 -15.44 2.54
C PHE A 342 -6.79 -15.38 3.52
N GLY A 343 -6.80 -16.22 4.55
CA GLY A 343 -7.87 -16.32 5.53
C GLY A 343 -7.91 -15.23 6.61
N ASP A 344 -6.93 -14.34 6.66
CA ASP A 344 -6.86 -13.28 7.69
C ASP A 344 -8.13 -12.41 7.78
N PRO A 345 -8.79 -12.00 6.69
CA PRO A 345 -10.04 -11.24 6.79
C PRO A 345 -11.17 -12.04 7.47
N VAL A 346 -11.28 -13.34 7.21
CA VAL A 346 -12.27 -14.21 7.89
C VAL A 346 -11.97 -14.24 9.38
N LYS A 347 -10.74 -14.52 9.78
CA LYS A 347 -10.30 -14.58 11.18
C LYS A 347 -10.45 -13.24 11.92
N TYR A 348 -10.32 -12.11 11.21
CA TYR A 348 -10.52 -10.78 11.81
C TYR A 348 -11.99 -10.55 12.19
N TYR A 349 -12.94 -10.89 11.30
CA TYR A 349 -14.36 -10.66 11.51
C TYR A 349 -15.03 -11.74 12.35
N ASP A 350 -14.60 -13.01 12.23
CA ASP A 350 -15.06 -14.11 13.07
C ASP A 350 -13.96 -15.17 13.24
N GLU A 351 -13.34 -15.18 14.42
CA GLU A 351 -12.27 -16.14 14.76
C GLU A 351 -12.76 -17.59 14.91
N LYS A 352 -14.08 -17.80 15.05
CA LYS A 352 -14.67 -19.15 15.23
C LYS A 352 -14.79 -19.90 13.91
N ILE A 353 -14.77 -19.20 12.79
CA ILE A 353 -14.87 -19.82 11.46
C ILE A 353 -13.55 -20.54 11.16
N GLU A 354 -13.65 -21.83 10.93
CA GLU A 354 -12.51 -22.64 10.51
C GLU A 354 -12.18 -22.39 9.03
N VAL A 355 -10.98 -21.87 8.77
CA VAL A 355 -10.46 -21.68 7.41
C VAL A 355 -9.65 -22.90 7.04
N VAL A 356 -10.08 -23.63 6.00
CA VAL A 356 -9.44 -24.86 5.51
C VAL A 356 -8.82 -24.62 4.13
N ASP A 357 -7.61 -25.16 3.90
CA ASP A 357 -6.98 -25.03 2.58
C ASP A 357 -7.72 -25.86 1.54
N ILE A 358 -8.23 -25.21 0.49
CA ILE A 358 -9.02 -25.84 -0.59
C ILE A 358 -8.22 -26.91 -1.37
N ARG A 359 -6.89 -26.88 -1.28
CA ARG A 359 -6.02 -27.85 -1.96
C ARG A 359 -5.95 -29.18 -1.24
N GLY A 360 -6.47 -29.26 -0.03
CA GLY A 360 -6.57 -30.48 0.77
C GLY A 360 -7.65 -31.45 0.28
N LYS A 361 -7.72 -32.63 0.92
CA LYS A 361 -8.82 -33.57 0.71
C LYS A 361 -10.07 -33.04 1.38
N ILE A 362 -11.18 -32.99 0.66
CA ILE A 362 -12.47 -32.53 1.13
C ILE A 362 -13.39 -33.74 1.28
N GLU A 363 -13.99 -33.91 2.47
CA GLU A 363 -14.83 -35.08 2.77
C GLU A 363 -16.33 -34.73 2.85
N GLU A 364 -16.66 -33.48 3.13
CA GLU A 364 -18.03 -32.99 3.28
C GLU A 364 -18.79 -33.05 1.95
N THR A 365 -20.09 -33.29 2.00
CA THR A 365 -20.96 -33.31 0.81
C THR A 365 -21.36 -31.93 0.33
N LYS A 366 -21.36 -30.93 1.23
CA LYS A 366 -21.67 -29.53 0.93
C LYS A 366 -20.60 -28.63 1.55
N ILE A 367 -20.06 -27.73 0.77
CA ILE A 367 -18.98 -26.84 1.18
C ILE A 367 -19.22 -25.40 0.74
N ALA A 368 -18.73 -24.46 1.56
CA ALA A 368 -18.63 -23.04 1.23
C ALA A 368 -17.19 -22.71 0.80
N VAL A 369 -17.03 -22.04 -0.32
CA VAL A 369 -15.72 -21.75 -0.94
C VAL A 369 -15.57 -20.29 -1.23
N ILE A 370 -14.42 -19.73 -0.87
CA ILE A 370 -14.01 -18.38 -1.26
C ILE A 370 -12.84 -18.49 -2.27
N PRO A 371 -13.07 -18.22 -3.57
CA PRO A 371 -12.04 -18.40 -4.61
C PRO A 371 -10.96 -17.32 -4.61
N TYR A 372 -10.99 -16.41 -3.63
CA TYR A 372 -10.07 -15.28 -3.52
C TYR A 372 -8.60 -15.75 -3.47
N GLY A 373 -7.80 -15.21 -4.36
CA GLY A 373 -6.36 -15.50 -4.43
C GLY A 373 -5.99 -16.86 -5.05
N ALA A 374 -6.95 -17.77 -5.34
CA ALA A 374 -6.67 -19.09 -5.90
C ALA A 374 -5.83 -19.01 -7.18
N ALA A 375 -6.16 -18.12 -8.09
CA ALA A 375 -5.42 -17.90 -9.35
C ALA A 375 -3.96 -17.44 -9.13
N ILE A 376 -3.63 -16.79 -8.03
CA ILE A 376 -2.26 -16.41 -7.67
C ILE A 376 -1.43 -17.66 -7.39
N HIS A 377 -2.04 -18.65 -6.75
CA HIS A 377 -1.44 -19.96 -6.47
C HIS A 377 -1.52 -20.95 -7.64
N GLY A 378 -2.05 -20.52 -8.79
CA GLY A 378 -2.24 -21.41 -9.96
C GLY A 378 -3.36 -22.43 -9.79
N VAL A 379 -4.28 -22.20 -8.84
CA VAL A 379 -5.42 -23.06 -8.57
C VAL A 379 -6.63 -22.58 -9.37
N ASN A 380 -7.18 -23.46 -10.21
CA ASN A 380 -8.48 -23.31 -10.81
C ASN A 380 -9.51 -24.04 -9.94
N VAL A 381 -10.34 -23.29 -9.22
CA VAL A 381 -11.29 -23.83 -8.24
C VAL A 381 -12.32 -24.75 -8.90
N GLU A 382 -12.83 -24.36 -10.08
CA GLU A 382 -13.82 -25.16 -10.81
C GLU A 382 -13.24 -26.52 -11.27
N GLU A 383 -12.02 -26.53 -11.77
CA GLU A 383 -11.33 -27.76 -12.19
C GLU A 383 -10.98 -28.64 -10.99
N LEU A 384 -10.49 -28.02 -9.88
CA LEU A 384 -10.10 -28.73 -8.67
C LEU A 384 -11.29 -29.43 -8.03
N LEU A 385 -12.41 -28.72 -7.85
CA LEU A 385 -13.60 -29.25 -7.19
C LEU A 385 -14.41 -30.19 -8.11
N GLY A 386 -14.52 -29.86 -9.39
CA GLY A 386 -15.12 -30.75 -10.38
C GLY A 386 -14.40 -32.11 -10.48
N GLY A 387 -13.06 -32.11 -10.41
CA GLY A 387 -12.25 -33.32 -10.36
C GLY A 387 -12.48 -34.18 -9.09
N GLN A 388 -12.99 -33.57 -8.00
CA GLN A 388 -13.38 -34.25 -6.76
C GLN A 388 -14.88 -34.63 -6.71
N GLY A 389 -15.63 -34.40 -7.81
CA GLY A 389 -17.05 -34.74 -7.91
C GLY A 389 -17.99 -33.67 -7.31
N TYR A 390 -17.55 -32.43 -7.17
CA TYR A 390 -18.39 -31.33 -6.73
C TYR A 390 -18.94 -30.53 -7.90
N LYS A 391 -20.16 -30.01 -7.71
CA LYS A 391 -20.81 -29.07 -8.62
C LYS A 391 -21.24 -27.82 -7.88
N LYS A 392 -21.01 -26.66 -8.49
CA LYS A 392 -21.42 -25.38 -7.92
C LYS A 392 -22.95 -25.29 -7.90
N SER A 393 -23.53 -25.09 -6.71
CA SER A 393 -24.98 -25.00 -6.49
C SER A 393 -25.47 -23.57 -6.38
N GLU A 394 -24.69 -22.68 -5.75
CA GLU A 394 -25.06 -21.27 -5.53
C GLU A 394 -23.81 -20.39 -5.55
N GLU A 395 -23.97 -19.12 -5.95
CA GLU A 395 -22.94 -18.09 -5.83
C GLU A 395 -23.53 -16.78 -5.31
N LYS A 396 -22.93 -16.23 -4.24
CA LYS A 396 -23.24 -14.92 -3.71
C LYS A 396 -22.11 -13.95 -3.98
N ASN A 397 -22.43 -12.86 -4.67
CA ASN A 397 -21.45 -11.85 -5.04
C ASN A 397 -21.48 -10.66 -4.05
N PHE A 398 -20.30 -10.32 -3.52
CA PHE A 398 -20.06 -9.12 -2.74
C PHE A 398 -19.11 -8.21 -3.55
N ARG A 399 -18.83 -7.01 -3.05
CA ARG A 399 -17.92 -6.11 -3.77
C ARG A 399 -16.52 -6.73 -3.90
N GLU A 400 -16.08 -6.97 -5.14
CA GLU A 400 -14.78 -7.53 -5.54
C GLU A 400 -14.46 -8.93 -4.95
N ILE A 401 -15.43 -9.65 -4.40
CA ILE A 401 -15.27 -11.00 -3.83
C ILE A 401 -16.57 -11.80 -3.94
N SER A 402 -16.47 -13.13 -4.03
CA SER A 402 -17.62 -14.04 -4.07
C SER A 402 -17.52 -15.15 -3.03
N LEU A 403 -18.66 -15.66 -2.64
CA LEU A 403 -18.85 -16.88 -1.85
C LEU A 403 -19.61 -17.88 -2.70
N GLU A 404 -19.02 -19.05 -2.90
CA GLU A 404 -19.57 -20.13 -3.70
C GLU A 404 -19.97 -21.30 -2.82
N TYR A 405 -21.13 -21.89 -3.09
CA TYR A 405 -21.54 -23.15 -2.46
C TYR A 405 -21.41 -24.28 -3.48
N TRP A 406 -20.83 -25.38 -3.03
CA TRP A 406 -20.57 -26.55 -3.85
C TRP A 406 -21.13 -27.79 -3.17
N GLU A 407 -21.73 -28.70 -3.96
CA GLU A 407 -22.32 -29.95 -3.49
C GLU A 407 -21.74 -31.12 -4.26
N LYS A 408 -21.46 -32.22 -3.55
CA LYS A 408 -20.95 -33.45 -4.18
C LYS A 408 -22.05 -34.07 -5.00
N GLU A 409 -21.76 -34.41 -6.25
CA GLU A 409 -22.72 -35.20 -7.06
C GLU A 409 -22.90 -36.57 -6.42
N GLU A 410 -24.16 -36.91 -6.04
CA GLU A 410 -24.47 -38.27 -5.63
C GLU A 410 -24.14 -39.20 -6.78
N LEU A 411 -23.22 -40.14 -6.59
CA LEU A 411 -22.99 -41.22 -7.53
C LEU A 411 -24.27 -42.09 -7.51
N LEU A 412 -25.13 -41.86 -8.50
CA LEU A 412 -26.29 -42.72 -8.80
C LEU A 412 -25.84 -44.13 -9.20
#